data_da1a55b39442f50759937784b701b687
#
_entry.id   da1a55b39442f50759937784b701b687
#
_cell.length_a   1.000
_cell.length_b   1.000
_cell.length_c   1.000
_cell.angle_alpha   90.00
_cell.angle_beta   90.00
_cell.angle_gamma   90.00
#
_symmetry.space_group_name_H-M   'P 1'
#
loop_
_entity.id
_entity.type
_entity.pdbx_description
1 polymer ?
#
loop_
_entity_poly.entity_id
_entity_poly.type
_entity_poly.pdbx_seq_one_letter_code
_entity_poly.pdbx_strand_id
1 'polypeptide(L)'
;MAISVSRANSDKVFLLAEGNSNKRSGGLFVSNNAGESWSKVSSYAELTSRAWYYIEVFADPNDEDTVYVLSARAFRSTDGGKTWKRIYSGHGDYHDLWINPDNSKNMIISDDGGGEITFDNGSTWSSIYNMPTAQFYRVNVDNLFPYNLYGGQQDNSTIKISSIGSRGGISERDWSASAGGESAFLAFDPDDPSIVMGGSYLGSINIFDTKANARKKVMIEPINYIGRASRDMKYRFNWNAPIIWSQHEPVSYTHLTLPTILLV
;
A
#
# COMPACT_ATOMS: atom_id res chain seq x y z
N MET A 1 -14.51 -3.46 10.25
CA MET A 1 -15.09 -4.51 11.11
C MET A 1 -14.94 -5.83 10.39
N ALA A 2 -14.44 -6.87 11.07
CA ALA A 2 -14.26 -8.21 10.52
C ALA A 2 -14.82 -9.26 11.49
N ILE A 3 -15.29 -10.40 10.97
CA ILE A 3 -15.91 -11.48 11.75
C ILE A 3 -15.40 -12.84 11.26
N SER A 4 -15.18 -13.77 12.18
CA SER A 4 -14.78 -15.14 11.88
C SER A 4 -15.42 -16.13 12.83
N VAL A 5 -15.98 -17.20 12.28
CA VAL A 5 -16.56 -18.32 13.05
C VAL A 5 -15.52 -19.43 13.15
N SER A 6 -15.30 -19.95 14.35
CA SER A 6 -14.41 -21.09 14.54
C SER A 6 -15.01 -22.36 13.92
N ARG A 7 -14.22 -23.06 13.10
CA ARG A 7 -14.61 -24.40 12.59
C ARG A 7 -14.46 -25.47 13.64
N ALA A 8 -13.58 -25.27 14.63
CA ALA A 8 -13.41 -26.23 15.75
C ALA A 8 -14.60 -26.18 16.73
N ASN A 9 -15.26 -25.00 16.84
CA ASN A 9 -16.46 -24.84 17.68
C ASN A 9 -17.32 -23.70 17.06
N SER A 10 -18.43 -24.07 16.43
CA SER A 10 -19.33 -23.13 15.73
C SER A 10 -20.02 -22.12 16.65
N ASP A 11 -20.10 -22.37 17.96
CA ASP A 11 -20.64 -21.43 18.93
C ASP A 11 -19.65 -20.29 19.23
N LYS A 12 -18.36 -20.48 18.89
CA LYS A 12 -17.33 -19.49 19.10
C LYS A 12 -17.13 -18.62 17.87
N VAL A 13 -17.37 -17.32 18.06
CA VAL A 13 -17.29 -16.31 17.00
C VAL A 13 -16.41 -15.15 17.47
N PHE A 14 -15.49 -14.73 16.61
CA PHE A 14 -14.62 -13.58 16.83
C PHE A 14 -15.10 -12.39 16.01
N LEU A 15 -15.19 -11.23 16.63
CA LEU A 15 -15.55 -9.96 16.00
C LEU A 15 -14.46 -8.91 16.29
N LEU A 16 -13.82 -8.44 15.26
CA LEU A 16 -12.88 -7.31 15.36
C LEU A 16 -13.58 -6.02 14.90
N ALA A 17 -13.62 -5.03 15.77
CA ALA A 17 -14.31 -3.78 15.50
C ALA A 17 -13.43 -2.57 15.85
N GLU A 18 -13.46 -1.54 14.98
CA GLU A 18 -12.92 -0.23 15.30
C GLU A 18 -13.74 0.45 16.39
N GLY A 19 -13.07 1.18 17.26
CA GLY A 19 -13.72 2.01 18.28
C GLY A 19 -14.20 3.35 17.70
N ASN A 20 -15.07 4.00 18.46
CA ASN A 20 -15.43 5.39 18.20
C ASN A 20 -14.24 6.33 18.46
N SER A 21 -14.43 7.64 18.37
CA SER A 21 -13.40 8.69 18.47
C SER A 21 -12.49 8.58 19.70
N ASN A 22 -12.92 7.93 20.79
CA ASN A 22 -12.08 7.71 21.98
C ASN A 22 -11.27 6.41 21.92
N LYS A 23 -11.35 5.63 20.82
CA LYS A 23 -10.62 4.37 20.53
C LYS A 23 -10.77 3.25 21.57
N ARG A 24 -11.42 3.49 22.71
CA ARG A 24 -11.55 2.50 23.79
C ARG A 24 -12.71 1.53 23.60
N SER A 25 -13.69 1.87 22.77
CA SER A 25 -14.85 1.02 22.48
C SER A 25 -14.52 -0.11 21.50
N GLY A 26 -13.50 0.03 20.65
CA GLY A 26 -13.05 -1.00 19.70
C GLY A 26 -12.19 -2.08 20.33
N GLY A 27 -11.85 -3.08 19.54
CA GLY A 27 -11.00 -4.22 19.88
C GLY A 27 -11.58 -5.55 19.43
N LEU A 28 -11.11 -6.64 20.03
CA LEU A 28 -11.64 -7.98 19.77
C LEU A 28 -12.74 -8.33 20.77
N PHE A 29 -13.84 -8.79 20.22
CA PHE A 29 -15.01 -9.36 20.95
C PHE A 29 -15.14 -10.83 20.61
N VAL A 30 -15.58 -11.62 21.59
CA VAL A 30 -15.84 -13.06 21.42
C VAL A 30 -17.25 -13.37 21.87
N SER A 31 -17.96 -14.15 21.07
CA SER A 31 -19.17 -14.89 21.46
C SER A 31 -18.80 -16.35 21.67
N ASN A 32 -19.42 -17.00 22.65
CA ASN A 32 -19.37 -18.45 22.88
C ASN A 32 -20.77 -19.09 22.75
N ASN A 33 -21.71 -18.41 22.10
CA ASN A 33 -23.07 -18.85 21.87
C ASN A 33 -23.60 -18.38 20.51
N ALA A 34 -22.81 -18.62 19.47
CA ALA A 34 -23.13 -18.36 18.06
C ALA A 34 -23.58 -16.90 17.78
N GLY A 35 -23.07 -15.92 18.54
CA GLY A 35 -23.37 -14.52 18.34
C GLY A 35 -24.52 -13.95 19.16
N GLU A 36 -25.19 -14.72 20.00
CA GLU A 36 -26.28 -14.23 20.85
C GLU A 36 -25.80 -13.22 21.91
N SER A 37 -24.61 -13.43 22.46
CA SER A 37 -23.99 -12.49 23.38
C SER A 37 -22.48 -12.33 23.11
N TRP A 38 -21.93 -11.18 23.49
CA TRP A 38 -20.56 -10.79 23.19
C TRP A 38 -19.81 -10.28 24.40
N SER A 39 -18.58 -10.68 24.54
CA SER A 39 -17.65 -10.18 25.54
C SER A 39 -16.43 -9.58 24.89
N LYS A 40 -16.02 -8.41 25.31
CA LYS A 40 -14.76 -7.79 24.85
C LYS A 40 -13.59 -8.45 25.54
N VAL A 41 -12.70 -9.08 24.79
CA VAL A 41 -11.55 -9.85 25.31
C VAL A 41 -10.22 -9.10 25.15
N SER A 42 -10.14 -8.17 24.18
CA SER A 42 -8.93 -7.38 23.97
C SER A 42 -9.23 -5.95 23.55
N SER A 43 -8.45 -5.01 24.11
CA SER A 43 -8.42 -3.60 23.71
C SER A 43 -7.05 -3.21 23.13
N TYR A 44 -6.26 -4.19 22.66
CA TYR A 44 -4.94 -3.93 22.11
C TYR A 44 -5.06 -3.12 20.80
N ALA A 45 -4.61 -1.87 20.83
CA ALA A 45 -4.86 -0.88 19.77
C ALA A 45 -4.25 -1.27 18.42
N GLU A 46 -3.16 -2.04 18.41
CA GLU A 46 -2.50 -2.47 17.18
C GLU A 46 -3.37 -3.39 16.32
N LEU A 47 -4.34 -4.10 16.91
CA LEU A 47 -5.25 -4.98 16.17
C LEU A 47 -6.13 -4.21 15.20
N THR A 48 -6.39 -2.93 15.46
CA THR A 48 -7.26 -2.07 14.64
C THR A 48 -6.52 -0.89 14.03
N SER A 49 -5.20 -0.99 13.87
CA SER A 49 -4.35 0.11 13.41
C SER A 49 -4.66 0.62 12.00
N ARG A 50 -5.22 -0.23 11.13
CA ARG A 50 -5.65 0.08 9.75
C ARG A 50 -7.17 0.03 9.58
N ALA A 51 -7.96 0.13 10.64
CA ALA A 51 -9.43 -0.01 10.60
C ALA A 51 -10.13 0.98 9.67
N TRP A 52 -9.53 2.12 9.40
CA TRP A 52 -9.98 3.12 8.42
C TRP A 52 -9.84 2.65 6.95
N TYR A 53 -9.07 1.59 6.70
CA TYR A 53 -8.84 0.99 5.39
C TYR A 53 -9.25 -0.49 5.40
N TYR A 54 -8.58 -1.32 6.20
CA TYR A 54 -8.91 -2.74 6.39
C TYR A 54 -8.45 -3.25 7.75
N ILE A 55 -9.14 -4.25 8.26
CA ILE A 55 -8.75 -5.13 9.36
C ILE A 55 -9.42 -6.48 9.15
N GLU A 56 -8.71 -7.57 9.39
CA GLU A 56 -9.24 -8.92 9.24
C GLU A 56 -9.01 -9.76 10.48
N VAL A 57 -9.89 -10.75 10.70
CA VAL A 57 -9.80 -11.72 11.78
C VAL A 57 -10.05 -13.12 11.25
N PHE A 58 -9.23 -14.08 11.64
CA PHE A 58 -9.30 -15.48 11.21
C PHE A 58 -9.23 -16.40 12.41
N ALA A 59 -10.27 -17.22 12.61
CA ALA A 59 -10.25 -18.30 13.59
C ALA A 59 -9.46 -19.49 13.04
N ASP A 60 -8.64 -20.13 13.87
CA ASP A 60 -7.98 -21.37 13.49
C ASP A 60 -9.03 -22.48 13.26
N PRO A 61 -8.92 -23.27 12.17
CA PRO A 61 -9.90 -24.31 11.87
C PRO A 61 -9.89 -25.50 12.84
N ASN A 62 -8.80 -25.69 13.58
CA ASN A 62 -8.59 -26.87 14.43
C ASN A 62 -8.49 -26.55 15.94
N ASP A 63 -8.35 -25.28 16.29
CA ASP A 63 -8.22 -24.82 17.68
C ASP A 63 -9.12 -23.61 17.91
N GLU A 64 -10.15 -23.77 18.72
CA GLU A 64 -11.13 -22.73 19.00
C GLU A 64 -10.55 -21.52 19.75
N ASP A 65 -9.42 -21.66 20.43
CA ASP A 65 -8.75 -20.60 21.18
C ASP A 65 -7.66 -19.88 20.37
N THR A 66 -7.31 -20.41 19.21
CA THR A 66 -6.35 -19.76 18.32
C THR A 66 -7.06 -18.86 17.31
N VAL A 67 -6.62 -17.59 17.27
CA VAL A 67 -7.16 -16.55 16.39
C VAL A 67 -6.04 -15.66 15.86
N TYR A 68 -6.18 -15.24 14.62
CA TYR A 68 -5.25 -14.34 13.93
C TYR A 68 -5.94 -13.01 13.60
N VAL A 69 -5.20 -11.93 13.69
CA VAL A 69 -5.64 -10.60 13.27
C VAL A 69 -4.63 -10.02 12.31
N LEU A 70 -5.12 -9.55 11.16
CA LEU A 70 -4.36 -8.86 10.14
C LEU A 70 -4.74 -7.40 10.07
N SER A 71 -3.73 -6.57 9.97
CA SER A 71 -3.82 -5.11 9.86
C SER A 71 -2.49 -4.62 9.26
N ALA A 72 -1.99 -3.42 9.60
CA ALA A 72 -0.61 -3.03 9.27
C ALA A 72 0.43 -4.06 9.78
N ARG A 73 0.06 -4.79 10.81
CA ARG A 73 0.83 -5.90 11.39
C ARG A 73 -0.07 -7.13 11.54
N ALA A 74 0.56 -8.31 11.56
CA ALA A 74 -0.13 -9.57 11.81
C ALA A 74 0.12 -10.04 13.25
N PHE A 75 -0.93 -10.57 13.87
CA PHE A 75 -0.90 -11.05 15.25
C PHE A 75 -1.58 -12.41 15.37
N ARG A 76 -1.09 -13.23 16.30
CA ARG A 76 -1.68 -14.50 16.71
C ARG A 76 -1.93 -14.50 18.21
N SER A 77 -3.09 -15.00 18.59
CA SER A 77 -3.44 -15.38 19.96
C SER A 77 -3.71 -16.89 20.02
N THR A 78 -3.40 -17.52 21.15
CA THR A 78 -3.69 -18.94 21.45
C THR A 78 -4.48 -19.09 22.74
N ASP A 79 -5.10 -18.02 23.21
CA ASP A 79 -5.84 -17.95 24.49
C ASP A 79 -7.19 -17.24 24.33
N GLY A 80 -7.80 -17.37 23.16
CA GLY A 80 -9.08 -16.75 22.83
C GLY A 80 -9.02 -15.24 22.65
N GLY A 81 -7.88 -14.70 22.25
CA GLY A 81 -7.71 -13.27 21.97
C GLY A 81 -7.30 -12.42 23.17
N LYS A 82 -6.90 -12.99 24.29
CA LYS A 82 -6.50 -12.27 25.50
C LYS A 82 -5.09 -11.72 25.40
N THR A 83 -4.15 -12.55 24.90
CA THR A 83 -2.76 -12.15 24.67
C THR A 83 -2.35 -12.33 23.21
N TRP A 84 -1.37 -11.55 22.75
CA TRP A 84 -1.02 -11.47 21.34
C TRP A 84 0.48 -11.60 21.12
N LYS A 85 0.85 -12.43 20.15
CA LYS A 85 2.21 -12.53 19.63
C LYS A 85 2.20 -11.98 18.20
N ARG A 86 3.15 -11.09 17.87
CA ARG A 86 3.32 -10.60 16.52
C ARG A 86 3.86 -11.70 15.60
N ILE A 87 3.30 -11.81 14.42
CA ILE A 87 3.82 -12.60 13.30
C ILE A 87 4.76 -11.69 12.50
N TYR A 88 5.88 -12.22 12.07
CA TYR A 88 6.85 -11.55 11.22
C TYR A 88 7.03 -12.39 9.96
N SER A 89 6.53 -11.88 8.83
CA SER A 89 6.80 -12.36 7.49
C SER A 89 7.65 -11.33 6.72
N GLY A 90 7.71 -11.42 5.41
CA GLY A 90 8.64 -10.61 4.61
C GLY A 90 8.29 -9.12 4.52
N HIS A 91 7.00 -8.77 4.65
CA HIS A 91 6.53 -7.39 4.53
C HIS A 91 5.48 -7.05 5.60
N GLY A 92 4.83 -5.92 5.50
CA GLY A 92 3.72 -5.45 6.33
C GLY A 92 2.47 -5.18 5.50
N ASP A 93 1.45 -4.61 6.15
CA ASP A 93 0.15 -4.36 5.55
C ASP A 93 -0.48 -5.67 5.02
N TYR A 94 -0.89 -6.51 5.96
CA TYR A 94 -1.38 -7.86 5.73
C TYR A 94 -2.85 -7.86 5.33
N HIS A 95 -3.18 -8.52 4.22
CA HIS A 95 -4.50 -8.49 3.60
C HIS A 95 -5.31 -9.77 3.72
N ASP A 96 -4.67 -10.95 3.71
CA ASP A 96 -5.39 -12.22 3.78
C ASP A 96 -4.56 -13.33 4.41
N LEU A 97 -5.24 -14.32 4.97
CA LEU A 97 -4.63 -15.49 5.59
C LEU A 97 -5.48 -16.73 5.30
N TRP A 98 -4.88 -17.69 4.62
CA TRP A 98 -5.43 -19.04 4.53
C TRP A 98 -4.71 -19.98 5.48
N ILE A 99 -5.48 -20.73 6.27
CA ILE A 99 -4.99 -21.75 7.20
C ILE A 99 -5.48 -23.11 6.71
N ASN A 100 -4.56 -24.06 6.53
CA ASN A 100 -4.91 -25.41 6.09
C ASN A 100 -5.81 -26.08 7.12
N PRO A 101 -7.05 -26.48 6.77
CA PRO A 101 -7.98 -27.09 7.70
C PRO A 101 -7.55 -28.48 8.20
N ASP A 102 -6.66 -29.15 7.48
CA ASP A 102 -6.13 -30.46 7.88
C ASP A 102 -4.87 -30.35 8.74
N ASN A 103 -4.19 -29.18 8.71
CA ASN A 103 -2.98 -28.93 9.47
C ASN A 103 -2.70 -27.43 9.61
N SER A 104 -3.11 -26.83 10.71
CA SER A 104 -2.95 -25.38 10.97
C SER A 104 -1.49 -24.88 10.99
N LYS A 105 -0.50 -25.77 10.95
CA LYS A 105 0.90 -25.34 10.77
C LYS A 105 1.18 -24.83 9.36
N ASN A 106 0.36 -25.23 8.39
CA ASN A 106 0.50 -24.83 7.00
C ASN A 106 -0.42 -23.65 6.74
N MET A 107 0.17 -22.50 6.40
CA MET A 107 -0.58 -21.28 6.14
C MET A 107 -0.01 -20.56 4.92
N ILE A 108 -0.86 -19.75 4.29
CA ILE A 108 -0.47 -18.77 3.28
C ILE A 108 -0.94 -17.42 3.80
N ILE A 109 -0.04 -16.45 3.84
CA ILE A 109 -0.34 -15.06 4.19
C ILE A 109 -0.05 -14.16 3.00
N SER A 110 -0.86 -13.13 2.80
CA SER A 110 -0.60 -12.10 1.80
C SER A 110 -0.46 -10.73 2.44
N ASP A 111 0.41 -9.94 1.88
CA ASP A 111 0.71 -8.57 2.29
C ASP A 111 1.05 -7.70 1.08
N ASP A 112 1.35 -6.42 1.29
CA ASP A 112 1.71 -5.48 0.21
C ASP A 112 3.02 -5.85 -0.52
N GLY A 113 3.82 -6.74 0.03
CA GLY A 113 5.04 -7.28 -0.60
C GLY A 113 4.80 -8.51 -1.43
N GLY A 114 3.68 -9.22 -1.23
CA GLY A 114 3.36 -10.45 -1.96
C GLY A 114 2.64 -11.50 -1.15
N GLY A 115 2.98 -12.77 -1.36
CA GLY A 115 2.43 -13.90 -0.62
C GLY A 115 3.53 -14.82 -0.11
N GLU A 116 3.34 -15.36 1.07
CA GLU A 116 4.31 -16.19 1.77
C GLU A 116 3.66 -17.44 2.33
N ILE A 117 4.41 -18.52 2.36
CA ILE A 117 3.96 -19.82 2.84
C ILE A 117 4.79 -20.20 4.07
N THR A 118 4.11 -20.77 5.07
CA THR A 118 4.74 -21.40 6.23
C THR A 118 4.27 -22.86 6.38
N PHE A 119 5.13 -23.69 6.94
CA PHE A 119 4.82 -25.09 7.32
C PHE A 119 5.07 -25.37 8.81
N ASP A 120 5.42 -24.33 9.57
CA ASP A 120 5.81 -24.41 10.98
C ASP A 120 5.08 -23.38 11.84
N ASN A 121 3.83 -23.07 11.46
CA ASN A 121 2.95 -22.19 12.22
C ASN A 121 3.48 -20.74 12.31
N GLY A 122 4.10 -20.27 11.24
CA GLY A 122 4.61 -18.91 11.16
C GLY A 122 5.93 -18.67 11.87
N SER A 123 6.67 -19.74 12.22
CA SER A 123 8.04 -19.60 12.76
C SER A 123 9.03 -19.23 11.67
N THR A 124 8.83 -19.77 10.45
CA THR A 124 9.56 -19.40 9.24
C THR A 124 8.59 -19.21 8.07
N TRP A 125 8.97 -18.35 7.12
CA TRP A 125 8.18 -18.03 5.93
C TRP A 125 9.02 -18.13 4.66
N SER A 126 8.37 -18.43 3.54
CA SER A 126 9.02 -18.36 2.23
C SER A 126 9.41 -16.92 1.89
N SER A 127 10.28 -16.75 0.90
CA SER A 127 10.69 -15.41 0.45
C SER A 127 9.66 -14.80 -0.50
N ILE A 128 9.40 -13.51 -0.38
CA ILE A 128 8.63 -12.70 -1.34
C ILE A 128 9.47 -12.27 -2.56
N TYR A 129 10.80 -12.36 -2.48
CA TYR A 129 11.71 -11.86 -3.53
C TYR A 129 11.71 -12.69 -4.81
N ASN A 130 10.98 -13.78 -4.87
CA ASN A 130 10.78 -14.60 -6.06
C ASN A 130 9.51 -14.24 -6.85
N MET A 131 8.79 -13.19 -6.46
CA MET A 131 7.59 -12.69 -7.13
C MET A 131 7.90 -11.36 -7.82
N PRO A 132 8.22 -11.35 -9.13
CA PRO A 132 8.54 -10.13 -9.87
C PRO A 132 7.25 -9.39 -10.24
N THR A 133 6.54 -8.88 -9.25
CA THR A 133 5.29 -8.13 -9.41
C THR A 133 5.51 -6.65 -9.12
N ALA A 134 4.76 -5.79 -9.84
CA ALA A 134 4.77 -4.35 -9.64
C ALA A 134 3.45 -3.75 -10.10
N GLN A 135 2.98 -2.73 -9.40
CA GLN A 135 1.81 -1.97 -9.81
C GLN A 135 2.24 -0.62 -10.37
N PHE A 136 2.24 -0.50 -11.70
CA PHE A 136 2.47 0.76 -12.38
C PHE A 136 1.15 1.46 -12.69
N TYR A 137 1.07 2.75 -12.41
CA TYR A 137 -0.11 3.55 -12.71
C TYR A 137 -0.25 3.88 -14.18
N ARG A 138 0.90 4.12 -14.85
CA ARG A 138 0.98 4.45 -16.27
C ARG A 138 2.40 4.31 -16.80
N VAL A 139 2.51 4.37 -18.12
CA VAL A 139 3.78 4.49 -18.81
C VAL A 139 3.87 5.82 -19.56
N ASN A 140 5.01 6.46 -19.46
CA ASN A 140 5.39 7.61 -20.26
C ASN A 140 6.67 7.29 -21.03
N VAL A 141 6.90 7.99 -22.14
CA VAL A 141 8.12 7.87 -22.95
C VAL A 141 8.70 9.26 -23.20
N ASP A 142 10.04 9.35 -23.26
CA ASP A 142 10.73 10.57 -23.69
C ASP A 142 10.92 10.59 -25.21
N ASN A 143 11.51 11.67 -25.71
CA ASN A 143 11.75 11.89 -27.15
C ASN A 143 13.18 11.49 -27.57
N LEU A 144 13.93 10.74 -26.75
CA LEU A 144 15.26 10.25 -27.07
C LEU A 144 15.23 9.07 -28.04
N PHE A 145 16.36 8.77 -28.63
CA PHE A 145 16.55 7.52 -29.37
C PHE A 145 17.88 6.87 -28.94
N PRO A 146 17.89 5.66 -28.40
CA PRO A 146 16.69 4.90 -27.96
C PRO A 146 15.88 5.69 -26.92
N TYR A 147 14.55 5.58 -27.00
CA TYR A 147 13.70 6.21 -26.01
C TYR A 147 13.74 5.47 -24.65
N ASN A 148 13.37 6.15 -23.61
CA ASN A 148 13.19 5.53 -22.30
C ASN A 148 11.70 5.44 -21.95
N LEU A 149 11.36 4.42 -21.18
CA LEU A 149 10.06 4.27 -20.55
C LEU A 149 10.15 4.71 -19.09
N TYR A 150 9.10 5.34 -18.63
CA TYR A 150 8.98 5.84 -17.25
C TYR A 150 7.65 5.42 -16.66
N GLY A 151 7.66 5.09 -15.37
CA GLY A 151 6.43 4.76 -14.65
C GLY A 151 6.55 5.02 -13.16
N GLY A 152 5.47 5.56 -12.59
CA GLY A 152 5.28 5.60 -11.13
C GLY A 152 4.75 4.25 -10.67
N GLN A 153 5.43 3.65 -9.73
CA GLN A 153 5.09 2.37 -9.12
C GLN A 153 4.54 2.60 -7.72
N GLN A 154 3.39 2.04 -7.43
CA GLN A 154 2.77 2.10 -6.11
C GLN A 154 3.81 1.71 -5.04
N ASP A 155 3.94 2.53 -4.00
CA ASP A 155 4.84 2.40 -2.85
C ASP A 155 6.35 2.33 -3.16
N ASN A 156 6.75 2.41 -4.45
CA ASN A 156 8.14 2.23 -4.88
C ASN A 156 8.70 3.40 -5.71
N SER A 157 8.05 4.58 -5.68
CA SER A 157 8.55 5.77 -6.38
C SER A 157 8.42 5.64 -7.91
N THR A 158 9.26 6.33 -8.67
CA THR A 158 9.22 6.34 -10.14
C THR A 158 10.50 5.75 -10.70
N ILE A 159 10.34 4.88 -11.70
CA ILE A 159 11.44 4.24 -12.40
C ILE A 159 11.53 4.74 -13.84
N LYS A 160 12.74 4.76 -14.36
CA LYS A 160 13.11 4.96 -15.77
C LYS A 160 13.86 3.71 -16.26
N ILE A 161 13.53 3.24 -17.46
CA ILE A 161 14.24 2.14 -18.12
C ILE A 161 14.44 2.44 -19.61
N SER A 162 15.61 2.10 -20.16
CA SER A 162 15.83 2.24 -21.59
C SER A 162 15.02 1.20 -22.38
N SER A 163 14.50 1.61 -23.55
CA SER A 163 13.81 0.68 -24.47
C SER A 163 14.74 -0.37 -25.09
N ILE A 164 16.05 -0.15 -25.05
CA ILE A 164 17.07 -1.08 -25.54
C ILE A 164 18.12 -1.26 -24.45
N GLY A 165 18.34 -2.52 -24.06
CA GLY A 165 19.40 -2.85 -23.11
C GLY A 165 20.80 -2.73 -23.71
N SER A 166 21.75 -2.36 -22.89
CA SER A 166 23.14 -2.11 -23.31
C SER A 166 23.90 -3.37 -23.79
N ARG A 167 23.36 -4.56 -23.54
CA ARG A 167 24.01 -5.85 -23.83
C ARG A 167 23.07 -6.90 -24.45
N GLY A 168 22.15 -6.46 -25.32
CA GLY A 168 21.24 -7.35 -26.05
C GLY A 168 19.97 -7.77 -25.26
N GLY A 169 19.81 -7.33 -24.03
CA GLY A 169 18.61 -7.53 -23.21
C GLY A 169 18.52 -6.49 -22.11
N ILE A 170 17.32 -6.23 -21.62
CA ILE A 170 17.07 -5.31 -20.50
C ILE A 170 17.32 -6.05 -19.19
N SER A 171 18.04 -5.41 -18.27
CA SER A 171 18.40 -5.94 -16.96
C SER A 171 18.29 -4.85 -15.89
N GLU A 172 18.51 -5.19 -14.63
CA GLU A 172 18.55 -4.26 -13.51
C GLU A 172 19.49 -3.06 -13.69
N ARG A 173 20.53 -3.21 -14.53
CA ARG A 173 21.50 -2.14 -14.83
C ARG A 173 20.96 -1.07 -15.77
N ASP A 174 19.88 -1.36 -16.46
CA ASP A 174 19.30 -0.50 -17.49
C ASP A 174 18.20 0.41 -16.92
N TRP A 175 17.86 0.28 -15.63
CA TRP A 175 16.88 1.12 -14.98
C TRP A 175 17.46 1.99 -13.86
N SER A 176 16.81 3.11 -13.60
CA SER A 176 17.22 4.10 -12.60
C SER A 176 16.01 4.84 -12.06
N ALA A 177 16.14 5.45 -10.88
CA ALA A 177 15.12 6.34 -10.35
C ALA A 177 14.95 7.59 -11.22
N SER A 178 13.72 8.11 -11.29
CA SER A 178 13.39 9.34 -12.02
C SER A 178 12.70 10.36 -11.11
N ALA A 179 12.17 11.44 -11.70
CA ALA A 179 11.35 12.42 -11.02
C ALA A 179 10.00 11.82 -10.60
N GLY A 180 9.36 12.42 -9.60
CA GLY A 180 8.04 12.01 -9.14
C GLY A 180 8.07 11.01 -8.00
N GLY A 181 6.90 10.47 -7.71
CA GLY A 181 6.66 9.47 -6.67
C GLY A 181 5.80 8.33 -7.21
N GLU A 182 5.18 7.59 -6.31
CA GLU A 182 4.44 6.35 -6.63
C GLU A 182 3.31 6.52 -7.65
N SER A 183 2.60 7.65 -7.65
CA SER A 183 1.47 7.92 -8.55
C SER A 183 1.84 8.84 -9.73
N ALA A 184 3.10 8.90 -10.10
CA ALA A 184 3.63 9.91 -11.00
C ALA A 184 2.97 9.96 -12.37
N PHE A 185 2.54 11.18 -12.76
CA PHE A 185 2.62 11.65 -14.13
C PHE A 185 4.00 12.25 -14.35
N LEU A 186 4.55 12.06 -15.54
CA LEU A 186 5.84 12.65 -15.92
C LEU A 186 5.64 13.58 -17.12
N ALA A 187 6.43 14.65 -17.11
CA ALA A 187 6.54 15.55 -18.21
C ALA A 187 8.03 15.82 -18.48
N PHE A 188 8.38 15.97 -19.75
CA PHE A 188 9.75 16.13 -20.20
C PHE A 188 9.91 17.52 -20.78
N ASP A 189 11.04 18.16 -20.48
CA ASP A 189 11.41 19.41 -21.12
C ASP A 189 11.63 19.13 -22.63
N PRO A 190 10.92 19.84 -23.52
CA PRO A 190 11.05 19.62 -24.96
C PRO A 190 12.41 19.99 -25.53
N ASP A 191 13.14 20.92 -24.86
CA ASP A 191 14.43 21.42 -25.32
C ASP A 191 15.61 20.71 -24.63
N ASP A 192 15.42 20.24 -23.41
CA ASP A 192 16.46 19.49 -22.67
C ASP A 192 15.89 18.21 -22.05
N PRO A 193 16.07 17.07 -22.71
CA PRO A 193 15.55 15.77 -22.22
C PRO A 193 16.22 15.29 -20.92
N SER A 194 17.25 15.99 -20.44
CA SER A 194 17.81 15.71 -19.11
C SER A 194 16.97 16.23 -17.96
N ILE A 195 16.03 17.13 -18.25
CA ILE A 195 15.13 17.73 -17.26
C ILE A 195 13.80 16.98 -17.29
N VAL A 196 13.48 16.32 -16.20
CA VAL A 196 12.25 15.52 -16.04
C VAL A 196 11.46 16.08 -14.86
N MET A 197 10.18 16.36 -15.09
CA MET A 197 9.23 16.72 -14.05
C MET A 197 8.36 15.52 -13.72
N GLY A 198 8.17 15.24 -12.44
CA GLY A 198 7.33 14.15 -11.98
C GLY A 198 6.44 14.55 -10.82
N GLY A 199 5.19 14.11 -10.88
CA GLY A 199 4.19 14.28 -9.84
C GLY A 199 4.19 13.16 -8.81
N SER A 200 3.43 13.37 -7.76
CA SER A 200 3.04 12.36 -6.79
C SER A 200 1.68 12.75 -6.21
N TYR A 201 1.18 11.99 -5.27
CA TYR A 201 -0.11 12.29 -4.64
C TYR A 201 -0.14 13.68 -3.97
N LEU A 202 -1.34 14.21 -3.81
CA LEU A 202 -1.63 15.50 -3.17
C LEU A 202 -0.93 16.72 -3.81
N GLY A 203 -0.65 16.66 -5.12
CA GLY A 203 -0.02 17.75 -5.87
C GLY A 203 1.46 17.96 -5.59
N SER A 204 2.12 16.95 -5.01
CA SER A 204 3.57 16.96 -4.89
C SER A 204 4.21 16.87 -6.28
N ILE A 205 5.11 17.79 -6.60
CA ILE A 205 5.81 17.86 -7.88
C ILE A 205 7.29 18.14 -7.63
N ASN A 206 8.14 17.42 -8.36
CA ASN A 206 9.58 17.71 -8.37
C ASN A 206 10.14 17.69 -9.79
N ILE A 207 11.22 18.44 -9.99
CA ILE A 207 12.05 18.39 -11.18
C ILE A 207 13.33 17.63 -10.83
N PHE A 208 13.78 16.79 -11.72
CA PHE A 208 15.03 16.07 -11.65
C PHE A 208 15.90 16.42 -12.86
N ASP A 209 17.03 17.07 -12.61
CA ASP A 209 18.09 17.27 -13.58
C ASP A 209 19.01 16.03 -13.54
N THR A 210 18.95 15.21 -14.58
CA THR A 210 19.70 13.96 -14.66
C THR A 210 21.19 14.20 -14.91
N LYS A 211 21.60 15.32 -15.52
CA LYS A 211 23.00 15.68 -15.74
C LYS A 211 23.66 16.12 -14.44
N ALA A 212 22.98 16.98 -13.68
CA ALA A 212 23.46 17.49 -12.41
C ALA A 212 23.20 16.52 -11.25
N ASN A 213 22.39 15.47 -11.46
CA ASN A 213 21.86 14.58 -10.43
C ASN A 213 21.21 15.36 -9.28
N ALA A 214 20.45 16.40 -9.62
CA ALA A 214 19.85 17.33 -8.67
C ALA A 214 18.32 17.30 -8.73
N ARG A 215 17.67 17.36 -7.57
CA ARG A 215 16.21 17.38 -7.45
C ARG A 215 15.72 18.65 -6.78
N LYS A 216 14.65 19.23 -7.31
CA LYS A 216 14.01 20.42 -6.77
C LYS A 216 12.51 20.22 -6.68
N LYS A 217 11.92 20.52 -5.51
CA LYS A 217 10.45 20.58 -5.36
C LYS A 217 9.94 21.86 -6.00
N VAL A 218 8.86 21.74 -6.78
CA VAL A 218 8.23 22.84 -7.53
C VAL A 218 6.72 22.88 -7.33
N MET A 219 6.27 22.49 -6.14
CA MET A 219 4.86 22.50 -5.79
C MET A 219 4.28 23.92 -5.84
N ILE A 220 3.02 24.05 -6.30
CA ILE A 220 2.29 25.34 -6.26
C ILE A 220 2.19 25.86 -4.82
N GLU A 221 1.91 24.96 -3.89
CA GLU A 221 1.78 25.27 -2.49
C GLU A 221 2.57 24.22 -1.70
N PRO A 222 3.65 24.63 -1.01
CA PRO A 222 4.53 23.68 -0.33
C PRO A 222 3.94 23.23 1.02
N ILE A 223 2.67 22.82 1.03
CA ILE A 223 1.96 22.34 2.20
C ILE A 223 1.74 20.84 2.06
N ASN A 224 2.03 20.10 3.14
CA ASN A 224 1.66 18.69 3.22
C ASN A 224 0.21 18.54 3.67
N TYR A 225 -0.63 18.02 2.79
CA TYR A 225 -2.06 17.79 3.05
C TYR A 225 -2.41 16.38 3.55
N ILE A 226 -1.44 15.52 3.82
CA ILE A 226 -1.69 14.16 4.34
C ILE A 226 -2.51 14.26 5.63
N GLY A 227 -3.62 13.52 5.67
CA GLY A 227 -4.54 13.46 6.80
C GLY A 227 -5.48 14.66 6.95
N ARG A 228 -5.48 15.62 6.02
CA ARG A 228 -6.43 16.73 5.98
C ARG A 228 -7.65 16.39 5.13
N ALA A 229 -8.80 16.94 5.49
CA ALA A 229 -9.99 16.84 4.66
C ALA A 229 -9.86 17.68 3.39
N SER A 230 -10.48 17.23 2.28
CA SER A 230 -10.42 17.94 1.00
C SER A 230 -10.93 19.39 1.07
N ARG A 231 -11.84 19.70 1.98
CA ARG A 231 -12.33 21.07 2.23
C ARG A 231 -11.27 22.02 2.76
N ASP A 232 -10.21 21.48 3.39
CA ASP A 232 -9.13 22.26 4.01
C ASP A 232 -7.97 22.49 3.02
N MET A 233 -8.07 21.96 1.81
CA MET A 233 -7.07 22.11 0.75
C MET A 233 -7.41 23.36 -0.09
N LYS A 234 -6.42 24.23 -0.28
CA LYS A 234 -6.52 25.38 -1.20
C LYS A 234 -6.67 24.90 -2.65
N TYR A 235 -5.85 23.93 -3.06
CA TYR A 235 -5.94 23.26 -4.34
C TYR A 235 -6.22 21.78 -4.10
N ARG A 236 -7.20 21.24 -4.82
CA ARG A 236 -7.59 19.83 -4.70
C ARG A 236 -6.93 19.02 -5.79
N PHE A 237 -6.04 18.14 -5.39
CA PHE A 237 -5.37 17.23 -6.29
C PHE A 237 -5.92 15.81 -6.10
N ASN A 238 -6.14 15.11 -7.20
CA ASN A 238 -6.37 13.70 -7.17
C ASN A 238 -5.06 12.96 -6.83
N TRP A 239 -5.17 11.69 -6.46
CA TRP A 239 -4.03 10.80 -6.27
C TRP A 239 -3.10 10.81 -7.49
N ASN A 240 -3.67 10.76 -8.68
CA ASN A 240 -3.01 10.81 -9.96
C ASN A 240 -3.28 12.16 -10.64
N ALA A 241 -2.59 13.23 -10.23
CA ALA A 241 -2.74 14.54 -10.83
C ALA A 241 -1.91 14.67 -12.11
N PRO A 242 -2.54 14.94 -13.29
CA PRO A 242 -1.83 15.10 -14.55
C PRO A 242 -0.86 16.29 -14.52
N ILE A 243 0.30 16.11 -15.16
CA ILE A 243 1.29 17.15 -15.40
C ILE A 243 1.59 17.16 -16.89
N ILE A 244 1.64 18.34 -17.48
CA ILE A 244 2.08 18.56 -18.86
C ILE A 244 3.10 19.67 -18.91
N TRP A 245 4.09 19.54 -19.78
CA TRP A 245 5.04 20.59 -20.12
C TRP A 245 4.57 21.32 -21.37
N SER A 246 4.63 22.65 -21.36
CA SER A 246 4.25 23.42 -22.54
C SER A 246 5.25 23.20 -23.67
N GLN A 247 4.75 22.84 -24.83
CA GLN A 247 5.56 22.72 -26.04
C GLN A 247 5.79 24.08 -26.73
N HIS A 248 5.05 25.14 -26.34
CA HIS A 248 5.11 26.47 -26.93
C HIS A 248 5.95 27.43 -26.10
N GLU A 249 5.93 27.25 -24.79
CA GLU A 249 6.73 28.01 -23.83
C GLU A 249 7.43 27.01 -22.88
N PRO A 250 8.66 26.60 -23.19
CA PRO A 250 9.35 25.56 -22.40
C PRO A 250 9.55 25.91 -20.93
N VAL A 251 9.49 27.20 -20.56
CA VAL A 251 9.55 27.64 -19.15
C VAL A 251 8.20 27.56 -18.44
N SER A 252 7.12 27.28 -19.15
CA SER A 252 5.77 27.16 -18.63
C SER A 252 5.38 25.69 -18.51
N TYR A 253 4.97 25.28 -17.33
CA TYR A 253 4.37 23.98 -17.08
C TYR A 253 3.03 24.15 -16.39
N THR A 254 2.06 23.31 -16.77
CA THR A 254 0.75 23.29 -16.17
C THR A 254 0.47 21.95 -15.53
N HIS A 255 -0.16 21.98 -14.37
CA HIS A 255 -0.81 20.84 -13.77
C HIS A 255 -2.30 21.16 -13.71
N LEU A 256 -3.08 20.20 -14.20
CA LEU A 256 -4.52 20.33 -14.19
C LEU A 256 -5.04 19.96 -12.81
N THR A 257 -5.52 20.98 -12.09
CA THR A 257 -6.59 20.73 -11.14
C THR A 257 -7.86 20.56 -11.96
N LEU A 258 -8.38 19.35 -12.11
CA LEU A 258 -9.73 19.20 -12.58
C LEU A 258 -10.64 19.82 -11.53
N PRO A 259 -11.44 20.85 -11.84
CA PRO A 259 -12.56 21.22 -10.99
C PRO A 259 -13.47 19.99 -11.00
N THR A 260 -13.58 19.32 -9.87
CA THR A 260 -14.66 18.38 -9.64
C THR A 260 -15.92 19.22 -9.57
N ILE A 261 -16.53 19.50 -10.69
CA ILE A 261 -17.92 19.92 -10.74
C ILE A 261 -18.70 18.66 -10.38
N LEU A 262 -18.99 18.51 -9.11
CA LEU A 262 -20.11 17.72 -8.67
C LEU A 262 -21.35 18.46 -9.18
N LEU A 263 -21.84 18.07 -10.34
CA LEU A 263 -23.24 18.29 -10.66
C LEU A 263 -24.04 17.33 -9.79
N VAL A 264 -24.71 17.91 -8.80
CA VAL A 264 -25.78 17.28 -8.06
C VAL A 264 -26.97 17.07 -9.00
#